data_f216b021973f573e052e9998fef49bc4
#
_entry.id   f216b021973f573e052e9998fef49bc4
#
_cell.length_a   1.000
_cell.length_b   1.000
_cell.length_c   1.000
_cell.angle_alpha   90.00
_cell.angle_beta   90.00
_cell.angle_gamma   90.00
#
_symmetry.space_group_name_H-M   'P 1'
#
loop_
_entity.id
_entity.type
_entity.pdbx_description
1 polymer ?
#
loop_
_entity_poly.entity_id
_entity_poly.type
_entity_poly.pdbx_seq_one_letter_code
_entity_poly.pdbx_strand_id
1 'polypeptide(L)'
;MSLKLMRTVALALAIVAAPAMANEEAVKAMEEYLDFVDYGGATIFPEQIPKEDWKRFYVIDARDKDQYAKEHIPGAVNIEWRQVLAKRSSIPKDKPVLIYCNTGSLSAQAGFALRIAGYDNLRILQGGFAEWKAKGGLDAATRASGQARH
;
A
#
# COMPACT_ATOMS: atom_id res chain seq x y z
N MET A 1 -68.02 -16.87 -24.73
CA MET A 1 -66.71 -16.20 -24.80
C MET A 1 -66.01 -16.38 -23.41
N SER A 2 -65.01 -17.25 -23.38
CA SER A 2 -64.33 -17.60 -22.14
C SER A 2 -63.07 -16.77 -21.97
N LEU A 3 -63.06 -15.90 -20.99
CA LEU A 3 -61.92 -15.03 -20.69
C LEU A 3 -60.88 -15.85 -19.82
N LYS A 4 -59.83 -16.30 -20.46
CA LYS A 4 -58.70 -16.97 -19.78
C LYS A 4 -57.89 -15.94 -18.98
N LEU A 5 -58.06 -15.96 -17.66
CA LEU A 5 -57.30 -15.18 -16.70
C LEU A 5 -55.89 -15.77 -16.61
N MET A 6 -54.88 -15.17 -17.29
CA MET A 6 -53.48 -15.50 -17.11
C MET A 6 -52.98 -14.96 -15.77
N ARG A 7 -52.80 -15.87 -14.79
CA ARG A 7 -52.14 -15.56 -13.53
C ARG A 7 -50.61 -15.51 -13.79
N THR A 8 -50.06 -14.32 -13.82
CA THR A 8 -48.61 -14.09 -13.81
C THR A 8 -48.10 -14.37 -12.39
N VAL A 9 -47.41 -15.49 -12.21
CA VAL A 9 -46.70 -15.78 -10.97
C VAL A 9 -45.39 -15.01 -11.01
N ALA A 10 -45.30 -13.90 -10.28
CA ALA A 10 -44.05 -13.20 -10.05
C ALA A 10 -43.20 -14.00 -9.07
N LEU A 11 -42.16 -14.66 -9.56
CA LEU A 11 -41.17 -15.33 -8.75
C LEU A 11 -40.26 -14.25 -8.11
N ALA A 12 -40.54 -13.89 -6.88
CA ALA A 12 -39.68 -13.01 -6.08
C ALA A 12 -38.42 -13.79 -5.71
N LEU A 13 -37.32 -13.52 -6.39
CA LEU A 13 -36.00 -14.03 -6.04
C LEU A 13 -35.54 -13.28 -4.78
N ALA A 14 -35.73 -13.89 -3.60
CA ALA A 14 -35.14 -13.38 -2.37
C ALA A 14 -33.62 -13.62 -2.41
N ILE A 15 -32.85 -12.56 -2.66
CA ILE A 15 -31.40 -12.56 -2.48
C ILE A 15 -31.18 -12.64 -0.96
N VAL A 16 -30.98 -13.86 -0.44
CA VAL A 16 -30.48 -14.06 0.92
C VAL A 16 -29.00 -13.65 0.87
N ALA A 17 -28.70 -12.44 1.36
CA ALA A 17 -27.31 -12.05 1.64
C ALA A 17 -26.79 -13.02 2.70
N ALA A 18 -25.88 -13.91 2.31
CA ALA A 18 -25.17 -14.73 3.29
C ALA A 18 -24.41 -13.77 4.25
N PRO A 19 -24.47 -14.00 5.57
CA PRO A 19 -23.66 -13.20 6.49
C PRO A 19 -22.19 -13.32 6.05
N ALA A 20 -21.50 -12.19 5.98
CA ALA A 20 -20.06 -12.17 5.71
C ALA A 20 -19.37 -12.92 6.86
N MET A 21 -19.09 -14.19 6.66
CA MET A 21 -18.28 -14.98 7.58
C MET A 21 -16.87 -14.41 7.57
N ALA A 22 -16.31 -14.13 8.74
CA ALA A 22 -14.92 -13.76 8.87
C ALA A 22 -14.08 -14.88 8.23
N ASN A 23 -13.11 -14.49 7.37
CA ASN A 23 -12.17 -15.47 6.85
C ASN A 23 -11.11 -15.74 7.93
N GLU A 24 -11.28 -16.83 8.66
CA GLU A 24 -10.40 -17.21 9.77
C GLU A 24 -8.93 -17.37 9.36
N GLU A 25 -8.67 -17.82 8.12
CA GLU A 25 -7.30 -17.91 7.60
C GLU A 25 -6.69 -16.50 7.43
N ALA A 26 -7.46 -15.54 6.95
CA ALA A 26 -7.01 -14.16 6.83
C ALA A 26 -6.79 -13.53 8.21
N VAL A 27 -7.68 -13.78 9.18
CA VAL A 27 -7.53 -13.30 10.56
C VAL A 27 -6.23 -13.85 11.15
N LYS A 28 -5.99 -15.16 11.04
CA LYS A 28 -4.77 -15.80 11.53
C LYS A 28 -3.49 -15.20 10.90
N ALA A 29 -3.49 -14.98 9.60
CA ALA A 29 -2.34 -14.36 8.92
C ALA A 29 -2.08 -12.92 9.40
N MET A 30 -3.14 -12.17 9.70
CA MET A 30 -3.03 -10.82 10.28
C MET A 30 -2.54 -10.86 11.73
N GLU A 31 -3.01 -11.80 12.55
CA GLU A 31 -2.53 -12.01 13.92
C GLU A 31 -1.04 -12.36 13.92
N GLU A 32 -0.60 -13.33 13.11
CA GLU A 32 0.82 -13.68 12.96
C GLU A 32 1.67 -12.46 12.56
N TYR A 33 1.18 -11.63 11.63
CA TYR A 33 1.89 -10.40 11.29
C TYR A 33 2.02 -9.45 12.49
N LEU A 34 0.94 -9.22 13.24
CA LEU A 34 0.95 -8.31 14.38
C LEU A 34 1.83 -8.80 15.53
N ASP A 35 1.94 -10.12 15.71
CA ASP A 35 2.79 -10.74 16.75
C ASP A 35 4.29 -10.59 16.45
N PHE A 36 4.68 -10.54 15.18
CA PHE A 36 6.09 -10.55 14.77
C PHE A 36 6.59 -9.23 14.16
N VAL A 37 5.69 -8.29 13.83
CA VAL A 37 6.12 -6.99 13.30
C VAL A 37 6.84 -6.19 14.40
N ASP A 38 7.93 -5.52 14.03
CA ASP A 38 8.60 -4.59 14.93
C ASP A 38 7.71 -3.38 15.29
N TYR A 39 8.02 -2.69 16.39
CA TYR A 39 7.22 -1.56 16.87
C TYR A 39 7.16 -0.39 15.86
N GLY A 40 8.12 -0.30 14.95
CA GLY A 40 8.13 0.67 13.86
C GLY A 40 7.14 0.36 12.74
N GLY A 41 6.47 -0.80 12.75
CA GLY A 41 5.46 -1.16 11.76
C GLY A 41 5.98 -1.19 10.32
N ALA A 42 7.24 -1.55 10.13
CA ALA A 42 7.94 -1.56 8.84
C ALA A 42 8.09 -0.18 8.19
N THR A 43 8.04 0.92 8.95
CA THR A 43 8.25 2.27 8.45
C THR A 43 9.72 2.65 8.35
N ILE A 44 10.04 3.60 7.47
CA ILE A 44 11.35 4.22 7.36
C ILE A 44 11.17 5.72 7.05
N PHE A 45 11.95 6.58 7.68
CA PHE A 45 11.90 8.02 7.42
C PHE A 45 12.78 8.40 6.24
N PRO A 46 12.44 9.47 5.49
CA PRO A 46 13.29 9.98 4.40
C PRO A 46 14.74 10.22 4.82
N GLU A 47 14.96 10.73 6.03
CA GLU A 47 16.28 11.03 6.59
C GLU A 47 17.12 9.80 6.90
N GLN A 48 16.51 8.62 6.95
CA GLN A 48 17.22 7.35 7.19
C GLN A 48 17.76 6.71 5.91
N ILE A 49 17.42 7.29 4.74
CA ILE A 49 17.83 6.75 3.44
C ILE A 49 18.90 7.66 2.82
N PRO A 50 20.19 7.29 2.85
CA PRO A 50 21.23 8.01 2.15
C PRO A 50 20.90 8.16 0.65
N LYS A 51 21.32 9.28 0.04
CA LYS A 51 21.01 9.60 -1.36
C LYS A 51 21.38 8.47 -2.32
N GLU A 52 22.55 7.87 -2.11
CA GLU A 52 23.08 6.77 -2.91
C GLU A 52 22.30 5.47 -2.76
N ASP A 53 21.58 5.27 -1.66
CA ASP A 53 20.84 4.05 -1.39
C ASP A 53 19.45 4.03 -2.03
N TRP A 54 18.89 5.19 -2.43
CA TRP A 54 17.58 5.26 -3.09
C TRP A 54 17.49 4.36 -4.33
N LYS A 55 18.54 4.28 -5.12
CA LYS A 55 18.62 3.43 -6.32
C LYS A 55 18.56 1.92 -6.03
N ARG A 56 18.79 1.52 -4.78
CA ARG A 56 18.71 0.10 -4.37
C ARG A 56 17.28 -0.34 -4.13
N PHE A 57 16.38 0.60 -3.86
CA PHE A 57 14.97 0.30 -3.64
C PHE A 57 14.20 0.14 -4.95
N TYR A 58 13.24 -0.77 -4.94
CA TYR A 58 12.11 -0.74 -5.85
C TYR A 58 11.05 0.16 -5.24
N VAL A 59 10.93 1.38 -5.74
CA VAL A 59 10.07 2.41 -5.15
C VAL A 59 8.70 2.37 -5.82
N ILE A 60 7.64 2.26 -5.02
CA ILE A 60 6.24 2.24 -5.47
C ILE A 60 5.57 3.54 -5.06
N ASP A 61 5.08 4.31 -6.02
CA ASP A 61 4.13 5.38 -5.81
C ASP A 61 2.70 4.80 -5.81
N ALA A 62 2.07 4.79 -4.64
CA ALA A 62 0.74 4.23 -4.43
C ALA A 62 -0.40 5.22 -4.68
N ARG A 63 -0.09 6.43 -5.15
CA ARG A 63 -1.07 7.46 -5.52
C ARG A 63 -1.71 7.13 -6.87
N ASP A 64 -2.73 7.91 -7.24
CA ASP A 64 -3.30 7.82 -8.56
C ASP A 64 -2.31 8.26 -9.67
N LYS A 65 -2.63 7.88 -10.90
CA LYS A 65 -1.77 8.12 -12.06
C LYS A 65 -1.54 9.61 -12.37
N ASP A 66 -2.51 10.47 -12.05
CA ASP A 66 -2.43 11.90 -12.38
C ASP A 66 -1.46 12.60 -11.41
N GLN A 67 -1.50 12.25 -10.12
CA GLN A 67 -0.52 12.70 -9.13
C GLN A 67 0.89 12.20 -9.48
N TYR A 68 1.01 10.93 -9.84
CA TYR A 68 2.29 10.35 -10.29
C TYR A 68 2.85 11.06 -11.51
N ALA A 69 2.03 11.28 -12.55
CA ALA A 69 2.45 11.95 -13.77
C ALA A 69 2.89 13.40 -13.53
N LYS A 70 2.25 14.09 -12.58
CA LYS A 70 2.59 15.46 -12.21
C LYS A 70 3.94 15.56 -11.53
N GLU A 71 4.21 14.71 -10.57
CA GLU A 71 5.47 14.70 -9.82
C GLU A 71 5.57 13.40 -9.01
N HIS A 72 6.71 12.74 -8.98
CA HIS A 72 6.96 11.54 -8.19
C HIS A 72 8.43 11.45 -7.76
N ILE A 73 8.73 10.57 -6.82
CA ILE A 73 10.12 10.28 -6.41
C ILE A 73 10.84 9.65 -7.61
N PRO A 74 12.03 10.17 -8.00
CA PRO A 74 12.77 9.64 -9.14
C PRO A 74 12.97 8.13 -9.08
N GLY A 75 12.64 7.44 -10.18
CA GLY A 75 12.74 5.98 -10.29
C GLY A 75 11.55 5.21 -9.72
N ALA A 76 10.54 5.88 -9.13
CA ALA A 76 9.33 5.24 -8.65
C ALA A 76 8.48 4.70 -9.80
N VAL A 77 7.84 3.55 -9.58
CA VAL A 77 6.80 3.00 -10.45
C VAL A 77 5.43 3.27 -9.85
N ASN A 78 4.43 3.51 -10.68
CA ASN A 78 3.08 3.76 -10.20
C ASN A 78 2.28 2.46 -10.09
N ILE A 79 1.93 2.10 -8.85
CA ILE A 79 0.97 1.03 -8.56
C ILE A 79 -0.02 1.60 -7.54
N GLU A 80 -1.19 2.02 -7.99
CA GLU A 80 -2.21 2.61 -7.13
C GLU A 80 -2.55 1.65 -5.97
N TRP A 81 -2.71 2.17 -4.75
CA TRP A 81 -2.72 1.40 -3.51
C TRP A 81 -3.71 0.22 -3.47
N ARG A 82 -4.88 0.34 -4.11
CA ARG A 82 -5.88 -0.74 -4.20
C ARG A 82 -5.50 -1.84 -5.19
N GLN A 83 -4.51 -1.59 -6.05
CA GLN A 83 -4.07 -2.53 -7.09
C GLN A 83 -2.83 -3.33 -6.69
N VAL A 84 -2.22 -3.05 -5.54
CA VAL A 84 -0.94 -3.67 -5.16
C VAL A 84 -1.00 -5.20 -5.08
N LEU A 85 -2.10 -5.76 -4.56
CA LEU A 85 -2.27 -7.21 -4.49
C LEU A 85 -2.49 -7.83 -5.87
N ALA A 86 -3.27 -7.21 -6.73
CA ALA A 86 -3.50 -7.68 -8.09
C ALA A 86 -2.21 -7.65 -8.93
N LYS A 87 -1.35 -6.67 -8.70
CA LYS A 87 -0.08 -6.47 -9.40
C LYS A 87 1.15 -7.00 -8.64
N ARG A 88 0.95 -7.73 -7.55
CA ARG A 88 2.05 -8.18 -6.68
C ARG A 88 3.12 -9.01 -7.37
N SER A 89 2.78 -9.73 -8.43
CA SER A 89 3.75 -10.52 -9.20
C SER A 89 4.83 -9.67 -9.88
N SER A 90 4.58 -8.38 -10.11
CA SER A 90 5.57 -7.43 -10.66
C SER A 90 6.47 -6.81 -9.59
N ILE A 91 6.18 -7.03 -8.30
CA ILE A 91 6.95 -6.49 -7.18
C ILE A 91 8.06 -7.49 -6.81
N PRO A 92 9.33 -7.09 -6.80
CA PRO A 92 10.44 -7.98 -6.51
C PRO A 92 10.45 -8.42 -5.03
N LYS A 93 10.91 -9.66 -4.79
CA LYS A 93 11.16 -10.19 -3.43
C LYS A 93 12.63 -10.26 -3.06
N ASP A 94 13.53 -10.03 -4.01
CA ASP A 94 14.98 -10.18 -3.91
C ASP A 94 15.73 -8.86 -3.65
N LYS A 95 15.02 -7.75 -3.55
CA LYS A 95 15.58 -6.44 -3.21
C LYS A 95 14.62 -5.62 -2.36
N PRO A 96 15.10 -4.60 -1.62
CA PRO A 96 14.24 -3.79 -0.78
C PRO A 96 13.18 -3.03 -1.59
N VAL A 97 11.95 -3.05 -1.10
CA VAL A 97 10.80 -2.35 -1.66
C VAL A 97 10.43 -1.20 -0.75
N LEU A 98 10.18 -0.03 -1.31
CA LEU A 98 9.70 1.15 -0.61
C LEU A 98 8.37 1.58 -1.22
N ILE A 99 7.34 1.75 -0.39
CA ILE A 99 6.03 2.22 -0.85
C ILE A 99 5.68 3.55 -0.19
N TYR A 100 5.11 4.47 -0.97
CA TYR A 100 4.64 5.75 -0.46
C TYR A 100 3.31 6.18 -1.10
N CYS A 101 2.58 7.04 -0.40
CA CYS A 101 1.49 7.85 -0.93
C CYS A 101 1.73 9.33 -0.55
N ASN A 102 0.70 10.16 -0.44
CA ASN A 102 0.89 11.57 -0.07
C ASN A 102 1.41 11.75 1.36
N THR A 103 0.83 11.05 2.34
CA THR A 103 1.10 11.23 3.78
C THR A 103 1.46 9.95 4.52
N GLY A 104 1.42 8.79 3.86
CA GLY A 104 1.73 7.49 4.44
C GLY A 104 0.51 6.61 4.74
N SER A 105 -0.70 7.16 4.89
CA SER A 105 -1.87 6.39 5.35
C SER A 105 -2.35 5.30 4.37
N LEU A 106 -2.44 5.61 3.08
CA LEU A 106 -2.84 4.62 2.06
C LEU A 106 -1.72 3.64 1.75
N SER A 107 -0.48 4.10 1.73
CA SER A 107 0.68 3.22 1.55
C SER A 107 0.90 2.29 2.75
N ALA A 108 0.50 2.69 3.96
CA ALA A 108 0.51 1.80 5.12
C ALA A 108 -0.48 0.64 4.97
N GLN A 109 -1.69 0.91 4.48
CA GLN A 109 -2.68 -0.14 4.20
C GLN A 109 -2.22 -1.08 3.09
N ALA A 110 -1.71 -0.54 1.99
CA ALA A 110 -1.15 -1.32 0.88
C ALA A 110 0.06 -2.14 1.34
N GLY A 111 0.95 -1.55 2.13
CA GLY A 111 2.13 -2.20 2.69
C GLY A 111 1.76 -3.33 3.65
N PHE A 112 0.77 -3.13 4.53
CA PHE A 112 0.24 -4.18 5.38
C PHE A 112 -0.27 -5.37 4.55
N ALA A 113 -1.11 -5.11 3.54
CA ALA A 113 -1.65 -6.16 2.67
C ALA A 113 -0.54 -6.94 1.95
N LEU A 114 0.49 -6.26 1.43
CA LEU A 114 1.63 -6.90 0.79
C LEU A 114 2.46 -7.73 1.77
N ARG A 115 2.67 -7.26 3.00
CA ARG A 115 3.40 -8.01 4.01
C ARG A 115 2.66 -9.28 4.42
N ILE A 116 1.33 -9.24 4.59
CA ILE A 116 0.49 -10.44 4.77
C ILE A 116 0.64 -11.40 3.57
N ALA A 117 0.80 -10.87 2.36
CA ALA A 117 1.04 -11.65 1.15
C ALA A 117 2.51 -12.15 1.01
N GLY A 118 3.36 -11.98 2.02
CA GLY A 118 4.72 -12.51 2.07
C GLY A 118 5.80 -11.62 1.46
N TYR A 119 5.61 -10.30 1.47
CA TYR A 119 6.61 -9.31 1.05
C TYR A 119 7.33 -8.72 2.26
N ASP A 120 8.21 -9.49 2.90
CA ASP A 120 8.95 -9.10 4.11
C ASP A 120 10.01 -8.01 3.86
N ASN A 121 10.41 -7.86 2.60
CA ASN A 121 11.39 -6.88 2.12
C ASN A 121 10.81 -5.46 1.93
N LEU A 122 9.55 -5.22 2.30
CA LEU A 122 8.85 -3.96 2.09
C LEU A 122 8.98 -3.02 3.29
N ARG A 123 9.22 -1.72 2.99
CA ARG A 123 9.16 -0.60 3.94
C ARG A 123 8.14 0.44 3.47
N ILE A 124 7.54 1.14 4.42
CA ILE A 124 6.58 2.23 4.19
C ILE A 124 7.30 3.56 4.46
N LEU A 125 7.31 4.47 3.48
CA LEU A 125 7.91 5.78 3.66
C LEU A 125 7.06 6.61 4.60
N GLN A 126 7.58 6.85 5.81
CA GLN A 126 6.91 7.64 6.85
C GLN A 126 6.66 9.06 6.35
N GLY A 127 5.42 9.53 6.53
CA GLY A 127 5.00 10.86 6.06
C GLY A 127 4.83 11.00 4.54
N GLY A 128 5.17 9.97 3.77
CA GLY A 128 4.93 9.89 2.33
C GLY A 128 5.65 10.96 1.51
N PHE A 129 5.08 11.28 0.36
CA PHE A 129 5.63 12.24 -0.60
C PHE A 129 5.75 13.67 -0.01
N ALA A 130 4.78 14.06 0.82
CA ALA A 130 4.77 15.38 1.46
C ALA A 130 5.97 15.57 2.39
N GLU A 131 6.22 14.61 3.28
CA GLU A 131 7.35 14.65 4.20
C GLU A 131 8.68 14.53 3.46
N TRP A 132 8.78 13.64 2.48
CA TRP A 132 9.96 13.51 1.63
C TRP A 132 10.34 14.85 0.99
N LYS A 133 9.38 15.59 0.42
CA LYS A 133 9.62 16.94 -0.14
C LYS A 133 10.05 17.94 0.92
N ALA A 134 9.33 18.00 2.05
CA ALA A 134 9.61 18.93 3.13
C ALA A 134 11.02 18.75 3.71
N LYS A 135 11.52 17.52 3.77
CA LYS A 135 12.87 17.18 4.26
C LYS A 135 13.98 17.38 3.23
N GLY A 136 13.64 17.69 1.99
CA GLY A 136 14.62 17.96 0.92
C GLY A 136 14.80 16.85 -0.08
N GLY A 137 13.82 15.98 -0.22
CA GLY A 137 13.81 14.94 -1.23
C GLY A 137 14.92 13.91 -1.02
N LEU A 138 15.66 13.61 -2.07
CA LEU A 138 16.79 12.67 -2.01
C LEU A 138 17.93 13.13 -1.10
N ASP A 139 17.99 14.40 -0.74
CA ASP A 139 19.02 14.97 0.13
C ASP A 139 18.60 15.01 1.62
N ALA A 140 17.47 14.41 1.98
CA ALA A 140 16.92 14.44 3.35
C ALA A 140 17.92 13.95 4.41
N ALA A 141 18.59 12.84 4.16
CA ALA A 141 19.60 12.28 5.08
C ALA A 141 20.81 13.23 5.26
N THR A 142 21.30 13.82 4.17
CA THR A 142 22.42 14.79 4.20
C THR A 142 22.05 16.04 4.96
N ARG A 143 20.82 16.56 4.75
CA ARG A 143 20.32 17.74 5.50
C ARG A 143 20.18 17.45 6.99
N ALA A 144 19.63 16.31 7.37
CA ALA A 144 19.49 15.91 8.76
C ALA A 144 20.85 15.80 9.48
N SER A 145 21.85 15.18 8.84
CA SER A 145 23.20 15.09 9.40
C SER A 145 23.93 16.43 9.51
N GLY A 146 23.65 17.38 8.63
CA GLY A 146 24.16 18.75 8.71
C GLY A 146 23.57 19.54 9.88
N GLN A 147 22.28 19.37 10.15
CA GLN A 147 21.59 20.03 11.27
C GLN A 147 22.02 19.50 12.65
N ALA A 148 22.39 18.23 12.74
CA ALA A 148 22.85 17.63 14.00
C ALA A 148 24.24 18.11 14.46
N ARG A 149 24.98 18.87 13.65
CA ARG A 149 26.33 19.38 13.94
C ARG A 149 26.35 20.83 14.44
N HIS A 150 25.20 21.47 14.62
CA HIS A 150 25.00 22.80 15.17
C HIS A 150 24.22 22.75 16.47
#